data_baf8f662703d389fb36a3d4245ee36aa
#
_entry.id   baf8f662703d389fb36a3d4245ee36aa
#
_cell.length_a   1.000
_cell.length_b   1.000
_cell.length_c   1.000
_cell.angle_alpha   90.00
_cell.angle_beta   90.00
_cell.angle_gamma   90.00
#
_symmetry.space_group_name_H-M   'P 1'
#
loop_
_entity.id
_entity.type
_entity.pdbx_description
1 polymer ?
#
loop_
_entity_poly.entity_id
_entity_poly.type
_entity_poly.pdbx_seq_one_letter_code
_entity_poly.pdbx_strand_id
1 'polypeptide(L)'
;MKINFSNNKIKKQDIKQVEKILKSGWLTHGKNTVNFENEFKKFTGAKFAITVSSCTAGLHLSCLALKLKKGDEVIVPSQTHVATAHAVKLTGATPIFCDIDYLTGLINPEKIKKIISKKTKAIILVHMNGFSCDISKIKKICKRKKIKIIEDCAHGLGTMHSKKHVGNFGISRVFSFYPTKQITTGRSGMLITNNKEFAKKIRSIKAF
;
A
#
# COMPACT_ATOMS: atom_id res chain seq x y z
N MET A 1 -9.45 -23.35 -23.09
CA MET A 1 -8.41 -23.26 -22.06
C MET A 1 -8.98 -22.55 -20.86
N LYS A 2 -8.93 -23.14 -19.65
CA LYS A 2 -9.44 -22.49 -18.43
C LYS A 2 -8.26 -21.73 -17.78
N ILE A 3 -8.36 -20.40 -17.70
CA ILE A 3 -7.37 -19.55 -17.04
C ILE A 3 -7.93 -19.19 -15.66
N ASN A 4 -7.22 -19.60 -14.60
CA ASN A 4 -7.61 -19.25 -13.24
C ASN A 4 -7.21 -17.79 -12.96
N PHE A 5 -8.05 -17.08 -12.20
CA PHE A 5 -7.79 -15.70 -11.77
C PHE A 5 -6.50 -15.58 -10.93
N SER A 6 -6.18 -16.60 -10.15
CA SER A 6 -4.97 -16.70 -9.35
C SER A 6 -4.52 -18.15 -9.25
N ASN A 7 -3.22 -18.38 -9.23
CA ASN A 7 -2.63 -19.72 -9.08
C ASN A 7 -1.35 -19.63 -8.24
N ASN A 8 -1.51 -19.57 -6.92
CA ASN A 8 -0.37 -19.57 -6.00
C ASN A 8 0.27 -20.98 -5.93
N LYS A 9 1.52 -21.07 -6.28
CA LYS A 9 2.31 -22.32 -6.16
C LYS A 9 2.94 -22.40 -4.78
N ILE A 10 2.25 -23.08 -3.84
CA ILE A 10 2.81 -23.41 -2.52
C ILE A 10 3.66 -24.65 -2.63
N LYS A 11 4.94 -24.56 -2.29
CA LYS A 11 5.90 -25.67 -2.36
C LYS A 11 5.87 -26.51 -1.09
N LYS A 12 6.32 -27.77 -1.17
CA LYS A 12 6.42 -28.65 0.02
C LYS A 12 7.26 -28.05 1.14
N GLN A 13 8.32 -27.29 0.80
CA GLN A 13 9.16 -26.62 1.79
C GLN A 13 8.42 -25.49 2.52
N ASP A 14 7.49 -24.78 1.85
CA ASP A 14 6.69 -23.71 2.47
C ASP A 14 5.76 -24.32 3.53
N ILE A 15 5.12 -25.47 3.20
CA ILE A 15 4.28 -26.22 4.13
C ILE A 15 5.10 -26.65 5.35
N LYS A 16 6.30 -27.22 5.16
CA LYS A 16 7.18 -27.62 6.28
C LYS A 16 7.55 -26.44 7.18
N GLN A 17 7.81 -25.25 6.61
CA GLN A 17 8.12 -24.06 7.42
C GLN A 17 6.92 -23.60 8.25
N VAL A 18 5.72 -23.60 7.68
CA VAL A 18 4.48 -23.27 8.40
C VAL A 18 4.23 -24.28 9.53
N GLU A 19 4.37 -25.58 9.25
CA GLU A 19 4.24 -26.64 10.25
C GLU A 19 5.23 -26.46 11.41
N LYS A 20 6.49 -26.13 11.11
CA LYS A 20 7.52 -25.85 12.14
C LYS A 20 7.11 -24.66 13.02
N ILE A 21 6.53 -23.60 12.46
CA ILE A 21 6.05 -22.45 13.21
C ILE A 21 4.89 -22.86 14.12
N LEU A 22 3.91 -23.60 13.59
CA LEU A 22 2.78 -24.09 14.40
C LEU A 22 3.25 -24.96 15.57
N LYS A 23 4.18 -25.89 15.33
CA LYS A 23 4.78 -26.76 16.37
C LYS A 23 5.58 -25.97 17.41
N SER A 24 6.11 -24.79 17.09
CA SER A 24 6.84 -23.96 18.04
C SER A 24 5.94 -23.28 19.08
N GLY A 25 4.62 -23.23 18.84
CA GLY A 25 3.66 -22.49 19.67
C GLY A 25 3.77 -20.96 19.61
N TRP A 26 4.79 -20.41 18.93
CA TRP A 26 4.97 -18.96 18.82
C TRP A 26 4.25 -18.41 17.61
N LEU A 27 2.99 -18.01 17.76
CA LEU A 27 2.08 -17.61 16.66
C LEU A 27 1.90 -16.08 16.53
N THR A 28 2.69 -15.29 17.24
CA THR A 28 2.64 -13.84 17.23
C THR A 28 3.90 -13.22 16.58
N HIS A 29 4.10 -11.92 16.74
CA HIS A 29 5.30 -11.24 16.26
C HIS A 29 6.58 -11.87 16.83
N GLY A 30 7.56 -12.10 15.94
CA GLY A 30 8.79 -12.75 16.33
C GLY A 30 9.82 -12.76 15.20
N LYS A 31 10.80 -13.66 15.30
CA LYS A 31 11.93 -13.76 14.37
C LYS A 31 11.51 -13.85 12.90
N ASN A 32 10.46 -14.62 12.59
CA ASN A 32 9.98 -14.78 11.20
C ASN A 32 9.42 -13.47 10.64
N THR A 33 8.68 -12.72 11.44
CA THR A 33 8.15 -11.39 11.06
C THR A 33 9.29 -10.42 10.78
N VAL A 34 10.29 -10.37 11.68
CA VAL A 34 11.46 -9.49 11.51
C VAL A 34 12.27 -9.88 10.26
N ASN A 35 12.47 -11.16 10.02
CA ASN A 35 13.16 -11.65 8.84
C ASN A 35 12.41 -11.25 7.57
N PHE A 36 11.09 -11.43 7.53
CA PHE A 36 10.26 -11.04 6.38
C PHE A 36 10.32 -9.52 6.13
N GLU A 37 10.22 -8.69 7.17
CA GLU A 37 10.40 -7.24 7.04
C GLU A 37 11.78 -6.89 6.48
N ASN A 38 12.84 -7.58 6.90
CA ASN A 38 14.20 -7.36 6.43
C ASN A 38 14.39 -7.75 4.95
N GLU A 39 13.91 -8.93 4.55
CA GLU A 39 13.97 -9.38 3.15
C GLU A 39 13.13 -8.46 2.25
N PHE A 40 11.96 -8.02 2.71
CA PHE A 40 11.12 -7.11 1.95
C PHE A 40 11.76 -5.73 1.77
N LYS A 41 12.50 -5.22 2.77
CA LYS A 41 13.31 -4.00 2.63
C LYS A 41 14.38 -4.17 1.56
N LYS A 42 15.10 -5.29 1.56
CA LYS A 42 16.13 -5.58 0.54
C LYS A 42 15.52 -5.61 -0.86
N PHE A 43 14.41 -6.33 -1.02
CA PHE A 43 13.72 -6.48 -2.30
C PHE A 43 13.21 -5.15 -2.86
N THR A 44 12.62 -4.30 -2.01
CA THR A 44 12.00 -3.03 -2.44
C THR A 44 12.94 -1.84 -2.40
N GLY A 45 14.09 -1.94 -1.70
CA GLY A 45 14.99 -0.83 -1.44
C GLY A 45 14.46 0.17 -0.40
N ALA A 46 13.44 -0.20 0.39
CA ALA A 46 12.87 0.65 1.43
C ALA A 46 13.72 0.64 2.71
N LYS A 47 13.75 1.76 3.45
CA LYS A 47 14.46 1.85 4.74
C LYS A 47 13.72 1.14 5.87
N PHE A 48 12.40 1.16 5.85
CA PHE A 48 11.55 0.55 6.89
C PHE A 48 10.45 -0.26 6.24
N ALA A 49 10.22 -1.48 6.75
CA ALA A 49 9.09 -2.33 6.42
C ALA A 49 8.40 -2.73 7.72
N ILE A 50 7.08 -2.78 7.69
CA ILE A 50 6.23 -3.06 8.85
C ILE A 50 5.11 -3.97 8.37
N THR A 51 5.06 -5.19 8.90
CA THR A 51 3.97 -6.12 8.61
C THR A 51 2.66 -5.61 9.21
N VAL A 52 1.57 -5.83 8.50
CA VAL A 52 0.20 -5.45 8.90
C VAL A 52 -0.76 -6.59 8.59
N SER A 53 -1.92 -6.61 9.24
CA SER A 53 -2.93 -7.68 9.08
C SER A 53 -3.54 -7.75 7.67
N SER A 54 -3.51 -6.65 6.91
CA SER A 54 -3.95 -6.58 5.52
C SER A 54 -3.46 -5.30 4.85
N CYS A 55 -3.50 -5.23 3.52
CA CYS A 55 -3.28 -3.97 2.80
C CYS A 55 -4.26 -2.88 3.25
N THR A 56 -5.53 -3.21 3.45
CA THR A 56 -6.55 -2.29 3.97
C THR A 56 -6.14 -1.68 5.31
N ALA A 57 -5.68 -2.52 6.25
CA ALA A 57 -5.19 -2.05 7.55
C ALA A 57 -3.98 -1.12 7.39
N GLY A 58 -3.04 -1.45 6.50
CA GLY A 58 -1.88 -0.59 6.23
C GLY A 58 -2.25 0.76 5.61
N LEU A 59 -3.24 0.80 4.70
CA LEU A 59 -3.77 2.05 4.15
C LEU A 59 -4.45 2.89 5.25
N HIS A 60 -5.27 2.28 6.10
CA HIS A 60 -5.93 2.95 7.22
C HIS A 60 -4.90 3.49 8.23
N LEU A 61 -3.91 2.68 8.63
CA LEU A 61 -2.80 3.12 9.49
C LEU A 61 -2.03 4.30 8.88
N SER A 62 -1.86 4.30 7.55
CA SER A 62 -1.22 5.42 6.84
C SER A 62 -2.03 6.71 6.97
N CYS A 63 -3.36 6.61 6.84
CA CYS A 63 -4.27 7.74 7.00
C CYS A 63 -4.26 8.26 8.46
N LEU A 64 -4.30 7.37 9.44
CA LEU A 64 -4.20 7.71 10.87
C LEU A 64 -2.85 8.38 11.20
N ALA A 65 -1.74 7.82 10.67
CA ALA A 65 -0.42 8.40 10.88
C ALA A 65 -0.27 9.80 10.29
N LEU A 66 -0.99 10.12 9.21
CA LEU A 66 -1.11 11.47 8.66
C LEU A 66 -2.06 12.38 9.45
N LYS A 67 -2.71 11.87 10.51
CA LYS A 67 -3.71 12.58 11.33
C LYS A 67 -4.91 13.08 10.53
N LEU A 68 -5.30 12.32 9.50
CA LEU A 68 -6.51 12.63 8.73
C LEU A 68 -7.74 12.53 9.62
N LYS A 69 -8.69 13.46 9.43
CA LYS A 69 -9.86 13.61 10.28
C LYS A 69 -11.04 14.21 9.50
N LYS A 70 -12.19 14.30 10.14
CA LYS A 70 -13.37 15.01 9.60
C LYS A 70 -13.01 16.40 9.10
N GLY A 71 -13.43 16.72 7.88
CA GLY A 71 -13.12 17.96 7.18
C GLY A 71 -11.91 17.89 6.24
N ASP A 72 -11.03 16.88 6.38
CA ASP A 72 -9.96 16.62 5.42
C ASP A 72 -10.47 15.84 4.22
N GLU A 73 -9.84 16.05 3.07
CA GLU A 73 -10.11 15.33 1.82
C GLU A 73 -8.90 14.53 1.38
N VAL A 74 -9.17 13.33 0.84
CA VAL A 74 -8.15 12.46 0.24
C VAL A 74 -8.60 12.07 -1.16
N ILE A 75 -7.81 12.39 -2.17
CA ILE A 75 -8.10 12.00 -3.55
C ILE A 75 -7.78 10.51 -3.72
N VAL A 76 -8.70 9.75 -4.30
CA VAL A 76 -8.58 8.33 -4.62
C VAL A 76 -9.03 8.08 -6.06
N PRO A 77 -8.49 7.09 -6.80
CA PRO A 77 -8.99 6.78 -8.13
C PRO A 77 -10.41 6.23 -8.06
N SER A 78 -11.24 6.52 -9.08
CA SER A 78 -12.59 5.97 -9.20
C SER A 78 -12.59 4.47 -9.46
N GLN A 79 -11.55 3.95 -10.11
CA GLN A 79 -11.34 2.51 -10.31
C GLN A 79 -10.30 1.99 -9.33
N THR A 80 -10.76 1.32 -8.28
CA THR A 80 -9.93 0.67 -7.26
C THR A 80 -10.74 -0.35 -6.46
N HIS A 81 -10.07 -1.13 -5.62
CA HIS A 81 -10.76 -1.90 -4.59
C HIS A 81 -11.36 -0.95 -3.54
N VAL A 82 -12.56 -1.23 -3.06
CA VAL A 82 -13.28 -0.41 -2.07
C VAL A 82 -12.45 -0.08 -0.81
N ALA A 83 -11.50 -0.94 -0.46
CA ALA A 83 -10.58 -0.74 0.67
C ALA A 83 -9.83 0.60 0.61
N THR A 84 -9.48 1.09 -0.58
CA THR A 84 -8.78 2.37 -0.74
C THR A 84 -9.62 3.53 -0.21
N ALA A 85 -10.90 3.59 -0.57
CA ALA A 85 -11.82 4.62 -0.09
C ALA A 85 -12.23 4.39 1.38
N HIS A 86 -12.46 3.14 1.79
CA HIS A 86 -12.79 2.81 3.18
C HIS A 86 -11.67 3.20 4.15
N ALA A 87 -10.41 2.97 3.79
CA ALA A 87 -9.26 3.37 4.62
C ALA A 87 -9.26 4.88 4.95
N VAL A 88 -9.72 5.71 4.02
CA VAL A 88 -9.93 7.14 4.23
C VAL A 88 -11.14 7.39 5.11
N LYS A 89 -12.29 6.81 4.76
CA LYS A 89 -13.57 7.04 5.44
C LYS A 89 -13.51 6.69 6.92
N LEU A 90 -12.80 5.63 7.29
CA LEU A 90 -12.63 5.19 8.67
C LEU A 90 -11.90 6.21 9.57
N THR A 91 -11.19 7.20 9.01
CA THR A 91 -10.59 8.30 9.77
C THR A 91 -11.55 9.49 9.97
N GLY A 92 -12.74 9.44 9.38
CA GLY A 92 -13.68 10.56 9.29
C GLY A 92 -13.40 11.52 8.12
N ALA A 93 -12.27 11.36 7.40
CA ALA A 93 -11.97 12.15 6.20
C ALA A 93 -12.86 11.72 5.02
N THR A 94 -12.95 12.60 4.02
CA THR A 94 -13.79 12.39 2.85
C THR A 94 -12.93 11.91 1.67
N PRO A 95 -13.18 10.71 1.10
CA PRO A 95 -12.57 10.31 -0.16
C PRO A 95 -13.19 11.11 -1.31
N ILE A 96 -12.35 11.74 -2.12
CA ILE A 96 -12.72 12.46 -3.34
C ILE A 96 -12.30 11.62 -4.53
N PHE A 97 -13.25 11.13 -5.29
CA PHE A 97 -12.97 10.27 -6.43
C PHE A 97 -12.44 11.08 -7.61
N CYS A 98 -11.34 10.60 -8.17
CA CYS A 98 -10.71 11.14 -9.36
C CYS A 98 -10.89 10.17 -10.52
N ASP A 99 -11.30 10.68 -11.68
CA ASP A 99 -11.38 9.89 -12.89
C ASP A 99 -10.02 9.27 -13.25
N ILE A 100 -10.11 8.13 -13.86
CA ILE A 100 -8.98 7.40 -14.43
C ILE A 100 -8.72 7.82 -15.88
N ASP A 101 -7.57 7.45 -16.36
CA ASP A 101 -7.26 7.40 -17.77
C ASP A 101 -7.89 6.14 -18.39
N TYR A 102 -8.66 6.32 -19.45
CA TYR A 102 -9.45 5.25 -20.06
C TYR A 102 -8.59 4.08 -20.58
N LEU A 103 -7.41 4.38 -21.13
CA LEU A 103 -6.53 3.37 -21.72
C LEU A 103 -5.77 2.56 -20.68
N THR A 104 -5.38 3.20 -19.59
CA THR A 104 -4.52 2.57 -18.55
C THR A 104 -5.28 2.10 -17.32
N GLY A 105 -6.48 2.61 -17.08
CA GLY A 105 -7.23 2.36 -15.85
C GLY A 105 -6.61 3.00 -14.60
N LEU A 106 -5.58 3.84 -14.75
CA LEU A 106 -4.88 4.49 -13.65
C LEU A 106 -5.39 5.90 -13.41
N ILE A 107 -5.21 6.40 -12.20
CA ILE A 107 -5.60 7.77 -11.84
C ILE A 107 -5.01 8.79 -12.81
N ASN A 108 -5.85 9.70 -13.33
CA ASN A 108 -5.43 10.67 -14.34
C ASN A 108 -4.84 11.94 -13.69
N PRO A 109 -3.54 12.26 -13.91
CA PRO A 109 -2.90 13.43 -13.30
C PRO A 109 -3.56 14.77 -13.66
N GLU A 110 -4.11 14.92 -14.87
CA GLU A 110 -4.76 16.17 -15.28
C GLU A 110 -6.11 16.36 -14.57
N LYS A 111 -6.82 15.26 -14.28
CA LYS A 111 -8.06 15.31 -13.51
C LYS A 111 -7.78 15.64 -12.04
N ILE A 112 -6.67 15.15 -11.47
CA ILE A 112 -6.23 15.50 -10.11
C ILE A 112 -6.15 17.03 -9.94
N LYS A 113 -5.55 17.75 -10.90
CA LYS A 113 -5.38 19.19 -10.82
C LYS A 113 -6.72 19.94 -10.66
N LYS A 114 -7.80 19.41 -11.28
CA LYS A 114 -9.11 20.03 -11.29
C LYS A 114 -9.88 19.88 -9.97
N ILE A 115 -9.58 18.83 -9.20
CA ILE A 115 -10.34 18.46 -7.99
C ILE A 115 -9.60 18.77 -6.68
N ILE A 116 -8.33 19.21 -6.74
CA ILE A 116 -7.58 19.62 -5.55
C ILE A 116 -8.24 20.86 -4.91
N SER A 117 -8.58 20.76 -3.63
CA SER A 117 -9.09 21.84 -2.81
C SER A 117 -8.13 22.23 -1.68
N LYS A 118 -8.48 23.26 -0.89
CA LYS A 118 -7.76 23.63 0.34
C LYS A 118 -7.84 22.55 1.43
N LYS A 119 -8.85 21.66 1.35
CA LYS A 119 -9.07 20.54 2.28
C LYS A 119 -8.27 19.30 1.89
N THR A 120 -7.74 19.21 0.66
CA THR A 120 -6.98 18.04 0.19
C THR A 120 -5.66 17.90 0.95
N LYS A 121 -5.51 16.81 1.71
CA LYS A 121 -4.32 16.49 2.53
C LYS A 121 -3.45 15.39 1.93
N ALA A 122 -4.07 14.44 1.25
CA ALA A 122 -3.36 13.32 0.65
C ALA A 122 -4.00 12.85 -0.66
N ILE A 123 -3.24 12.07 -1.41
CA ILE A 123 -3.70 11.29 -2.57
C ILE A 123 -3.28 9.85 -2.34
N ILE A 124 -4.18 8.91 -2.57
CA ILE A 124 -3.84 7.49 -2.65
C ILE A 124 -3.74 7.10 -4.11
N LEU A 125 -2.55 6.70 -4.55
CA LEU A 125 -2.31 6.14 -5.88
C LEU A 125 -2.51 4.64 -5.82
N VAL A 126 -3.14 4.04 -6.82
CA VAL A 126 -3.29 2.60 -6.94
C VAL A 126 -2.55 2.12 -8.18
N HIS A 127 -1.55 1.27 -8.01
CA HIS A 127 -0.81 0.64 -9.10
C HIS A 127 -1.60 -0.57 -9.63
N MET A 128 -2.74 -0.26 -10.29
CA MET A 128 -3.71 -1.26 -10.70
C MET A 128 -3.08 -2.26 -11.68
N ASN A 129 -3.38 -3.54 -11.49
CA ASN A 129 -2.89 -4.65 -12.32
C ASN A 129 -1.37 -4.69 -12.54
N GLY A 130 -0.59 -4.07 -11.64
CA GLY A 130 0.86 -4.00 -11.76
C GLY A 130 1.37 -2.88 -12.66
N PHE A 131 0.49 -2.04 -13.21
CA PHE A 131 0.91 -0.86 -13.96
C PHE A 131 1.25 0.30 -13.02
N SER A 132 2.38 0.98 -13.30
CA SER A 132 2.78 2.15 -12.52
C SER A 132 1.97 3.38 -12.90
N CYS A 133 1.38 4.06 -11.90
CA CYS A 133 0.86 5.42 -12.12
C CYS A 133 1.97 6.36 -12.63
N ASP A 134 1.59 7.46 -13.29
CA ASP A 134 2.53 8.54 -13.64
C ASP A 134 2.94 9.32 -12.38
N ILE A 135 3.78 8.65 -11.57
CA ILE A 135 4.25 9.16 -10.28
C ILE A 135 4.97 10.49 -10.46
N SER A 136 5.70 10.65 -11.57
CA SER A 136 6.51 11.84 -11.84
C SER A 136 5.64 13.09 -11.97
N LYS A 137 4.56 13.03 -12.74
CA LYS A 137 3.60 14.13 -12.86
C LYS A 137 2.86 14.39 -11.57
N ILE A 138 2.34 13.32 -10.92
CA ILE A 138 1.56 13.44 -9.68
C ILE A 138 2.43 14.04 -8.57
N LYS A 139 3.69 13.62 -8.46
CA LYS A 139 4.63 14.16 -7.46
C LYS A 139 4.88 15.66 -7.65
N LYS A 140 4.98 16.14 -8.89
CA LYS A 140 5.10 17.58 -9.18
C LYS A 140 3.86 18.36 -8.71
N ILE A 141 2.66 17.83 -8.96
CA ILE A 141 1.39 18.41 -8.50
C ILE A 141 1.35 18.48 -6.98
N CYS A 142 1.61 17.36 -6.30
CA CYS A 142 1.55 17.23 -4.85
C CYS A 142 2.56 18.12 -4.12
N LYS A 143 3.81 18.22 -4.65
CA LYS A 143 4.86 19.04 -4.04
C LYS A 143 4.45 20.52 -3.94
N ARG A 144 3.88 21.08 -5.00
CA ARG A 144 3.41 22.48 -5.03
C ARG A 144 2.32 22.78 -4.00
N LYS A 145 1.51 21.79 -3.66
CA LYS A 145 0.35 21.91 -2.73
C LYS A 145 0.61 21.30 -1.35
N LYS A 146 1.83 20.79 -1.08
CA LYS A 146 2.21 20.07 0.16
C LYS A 146 1.33 18.84 0.48
N ILE A 147 0.72 18.24 -0.55
CA ILE A 147 -0.15 17.06 -0.45
C ILE A 147 0.72 15.82 -0.27
N LYS A 148 0.33 14.91 0.65
CA LYS A 148 1.04 13.65 0.88
C LYS A 148 0.58 12.59 -0.12
N ILE A 149 1.51 11.72 -0.54
CA ILE A 149 1.21 10.59 -1.43
C ILE A 149 1.28 9.30 -0.62
N ILE A 150 0.23 8.51 -0.67
CA ILE A 150 0.18 7.11 -0.24
C ILE A 150 0.11 6.26 -1.51
N GLU A 151 0.89 5.18 -1.59
CA GLU A 151 0.83 4.25 -2.71
C GLU A 151 0.14 2.95 -2.26
N ASP A 152 -0.99 2.63 -2.86
CA ASP A 152 -1.60 1.31 -2.78
C ASP A 152 -0.93 0.41 -3.83
N CYS A 153 -0.05 -0.43 -3.34
CA CYS A 153 0.74 -1.37 -4.11
C CYS A 153 0.18 -2.79 -4.02
N ALA A 154 -1.13 -2.97 -3.76
CA ALA A 154 -1.74 -4.30 -3.62
C ALA A 154 -1.54 -5.18 -4.86
N HIS A 155 -1.30 -4.60 -6.03
CA HIS A 155 -0.94 -5.27 -7.28
C HIS A 155 0.49 -4.92 -7.76
N GLY A 156 1.22 -4.11 -6.98
CA GLY A 156 2.48 -3.48 -7.43
C GLY A 156 3.76 -4.21 -7.02
N LEU A 157 3.68 -5.45 -6.53
CA LEU A 157 4.89 -6.20 -6.19
C LEU A 157 5.70 -6.49 -7.46
N GLY A 158 6.97 -6.06 -7.47
CA GLY A 158 7.85 -6.18 -8.66
C GLY A 158 7.66 -5.09 -9.71
N THR A 159 6.65 -4.25 -9.62
CA THR A 159 6.42 -3.16 -10.58
C THR A 159 7.49 -2.07 -10.42
N MET A 160 8.01 -1.59 -11.55
CA MET A 160 9.06 -0.58 -11.60
C MET A 160 8.54 0.74 -12.20
N HIS A 161 9.04 1.86 -11.69
CA HIS A 161 8.88 3.19 -12.27
C HIS A 161 10.25 3.87 -12.31
N SER A 162 10.71 4.28 -13.52
CA SER A 162 12.02 4.93 -13.68
C SER A 162 13.16 4.17 -12.96
N LYS A 163 13.27 2.86 -13.19
CA LYS A 163 14.29 1.95 -12.60
C LYS A 163 14.22 1.79 -11.07
N LYS A 164 13.15 2.27 -10.42
CA LYS A 164 12.91 2.06 -8.98
C LYS A 164 11.62 1.30 -8.77
N HIS A 165 11.62 0.40 -7.79
CA HIS A 165 10.39 -0.31 -7.40
C HIS A 165 9.30 0.71 -7.03
N VAL A 166 8.06 0.53 -7.53
CA VAL A 166 6.92 1.31 -7.04
C VAL A 166 6.81 1.10 -5.54
N GLY A 167 6.23 2.07 -4.85
CA GLY A 167 6.32 2.03 -3.41
C GLY A 167 7.63 2.63 -2.87
N ASN A 168 8.37 3.43 -3.65
CA ASN A 168 9.51 4.23 -3.18
C ASN A 168 9.31 5.74 -3.35
N PHE A 169 8.09 6.18 -3.64
CA PHE A 169 7.83 7.57 -4.01
C PHE A 169 6.94 8.32 -3.03
N GLY A 170 5.96 7.68 -2.41
CA GLY A 170 5.07 8.28 -1.41
C GLY A 170 5.68 8.33 -0.01
N ILE A 171 4.94 8.89 0.94
CA ILE A 171 5.27 8.83 2.37
C ILE A 171 5.04 7.44 2.95
N SER A 172 4.04 6.74 2.46
CA SER A 172 3.63 5.39 2.82
C SER A 172 3.24 4.59 1.59
N ARG A 173 3.49 3.30 1.61
CA ARG A 173 3.21 2.36 0.54
C ARG A 173 2.81 1.04 1.13
N VAL A 174 1.76 0.45 0.60
CA VAL A 174 1.16 -0.73 1.22
C VAL A 174 0.96 -1.83 0.20
N PHE A 175 1.45 -3.02 0.51
CA PHE A 175 1.36 -4.23 -0.30
C PHE A 175 0.37 -5.21 0.31
N SER A 176 -0.20 -6.07 -0.51
CA SER A 176 -1.12 -7.12 -0.12
C SER A 176 -0.51 -8.50 -0.33
N PHE A 177 -0.71 -9.39 0.63
CA PHE A 177 -0.39 -10.82 0.52
C PHE A 177 -1.67 -11.68 0.65
N TYR A 178 -2.79 -11.13 0.18
CA TYR A 178 -4.05 -11.87 0.05
C TYR A 178 -3.88 -13.04 -0.93
N PRO A 179 -4.66 -14.13 -0.84
CA PRO A 179 -4.48 -15.35 -1.66
C PRO A 179 -4.45 -15.15 -3.16
N THR A 180 -5.00 -14.06 -3.70
CA THR A 180 -5.00 -13.79 -5.13
C THR A 180 -3.79 -12.99 -5.62
N LYS A 181 -2.85 -12.61 -4.73
CA LYS A 181 -1.68 -11.79 -5.08
C LYS A 181 -0.50 -12.63 -5.55
N GLN A 182 0.54 -11.97 -6.09
CA GLN A 182 1.74 -12.62 -6.64
C GLN A 182 2.45 -13.54 -5.63
N ILE A 183 2.45 -13.14 -4.37
CA ILE A 183 2.83 -13.98 -3.22
C ILE A 183 1.75 -13.88 -2.16
N THR A 184 1.59 -14.92 -1.36
CA THR A 184 0.57 -14.94 -0.31
C THR A 184 1.12 -15.45 1.01
N THR A 185 0.54 -14.94 2.08
CA THR A 185 0.68 -15.45 3.46
C THR A 185 -0.70 -15.85 4.03
N GLY A 186 -1.67 -16.13 3.14
CA GLY A 186 -3.07 -16.28 3.49
C GLY A 186 -3.75 -14.92 3.65
N ARG A 187 -3.43 -14.16 4.68
CA ARG A 187 -3.99 -12.82 4.90
C ARG A 187 -3.00 -11.94 5.67
N SER A 188 -2.33 -11.07 4.97
CA SER A 188 -1.53 -10.01 5.57
C SER A 188 -1.19 -8.92 4.56
N GLY A 189 -0.39 -7.94 4.97
CA GLY A 189 0.17 -6.90 4.13
C GLY A 189 1.52 -6.42 4.65
N MET A 190 2.15 -5.54 3.89
CA MET A 190 3.39 -4.87 4.28
C MET A 190 3.27 -3.39 4.00
N LEU A 191 3.52 -2.58 5.01
CA LEU A 191 3.69 -1.15 4.86
C LEU A 191 5.18 -0.83 4.81
N ILE A 192 5.61 -0.08 3.80
CA ILE A 192 7.00 0.40 3.73
C ILE A 192 7.05 1.92 3.70
N THR A 193 8.15 2.47 4.23
CA THR A 193 8.41 3.91 4.23
C THR A 193 9.92 4.20 4.30
N ASN A 194 10.33 5.37 3.83
CA ASN A 194 11.70 5.87 4.00
C ASN A 194 11.80 6.93 5.09
N ASN A 195 10.68 7.29 5.72
CA ASN A 195 10.60 8.28 6.78
C ASN A 195 10.63 7.60 8.15
N LYS A 196 11.67 7.87 8.95
CA LYS A 196 11.89 7.26 10.27
C LYS A 196 10.76 7.59 11.26
N GLU A 197 10.33 8.84 11.30
CA GLU A 197 9.29 9.28 12.25
C GLU A 197 7.92 8.70 11.87
N PHE A 198 7.65 8.60 10.55
CA PHE A 198 6.44 7.93 10.08
C PHE A 198 6.44 6.44 10.45
N ALA A 199 7.60 5.75 10.27
CA ALA A 199 7.74 4.35 10.67
C ALA A 199 7.53 4.13 12.16
N LYS A 200 8.11 4.98 13.03
CA LYS A 200 7.89 4.94 14.48
C LYS A 200 6.41 5.09 14.82
N LYS A 201 5.74 6.05 14.19
CA LYS A 201 4.32 6.31 14.41
C LYS A 201 3.45 5.13 14.00
N ILE A 202 3.72 4.52 12.81
CA ILE A 202 3.02 3.32 12.37
C ILE A 202 3.21 2.17 13.37
N ARG A 203 4.43 1.94 13.84
CA ARG A 203 4.71 0.89 14.85
C ARG A 203 3.97 1.15 16.15
N SER A 204 3.87 2.39 16.61
CA SER A 204 3.14 2.77 17.82
C SER A 204 1.63 2.52 17.71
N ILE A 205 1.00 2.92 16.60
CA ILE A 205 -0.46 2.76 16.43
C ILE A 205 -0.87 1.37 15.97
N LYS A 206 0.07 0.59 15.45
CA LYS A 206 -0.15 -0.81 15.07
C LYS A 206 -0.13 -1.75 16.28
N ALA A 207 0.26 -1.32 17.46
CA ALA A 207 0.76 -2.06 18.63
C ALA A 207 0.37 -3.55 18.81
N PHE A 208 -0.63 -4.02 18.08
CA PHE A 208 -1.05 -5.44 18.03
C PHE A 208 -1.34 -5.91 16.62
#